data_9ffde8988d2eb57b29bea85410919849
#
_entry.id   9ffde8988d2eb57b29bea85410919849
#
_cell.length_a   1.000
_cell.length_b   1.000
_cell.length_c   1.000
_cell.angle_alpha   90.00
_cell.angle_beta   90.00
_cell.angle_gamma   90.00
#
_symmetry.space_group_name_H-M   'P 1'
#
loop_
_entity.id
_entity.type
_entity.pdbx_description
1 polymer ?
#
loop_
_entity_poly.entity_id
_entity_poly.type
_entity_poly.pdbx_seq_one_letter_code
_entity_poly.pdbx_strand_id
1 'polypeptide(L)'
;MHSRGVHRYAGSIVVACITLAFLVGCGNGQSDKSGTFFGPSQSIGNGTAKTYATLDNAGNPIEVGIRLSAASLDGLPEEDAVPPRMLMLDFPDQASATVFDHVMFNWNSHGHEPAVLFGKPHFDFHFYMVDMAAVAEIDPSRPDFATRAANLPDPKYVPLDYVTPPGTPAENTVPAMGLHWVDTTDGLEPGKYNFTQIVINGSWDGTYTFIEPMMTREWMLTKQTIQEDIKQPKSYQKSGYFPTTYGVRYDDEAKEYSISLGGMTMRHAS
;
A
#
# COMPACT_ATOMS: atom_id res chain seq x y z
N MET A 1 40.77 9.29 96.72
CA MET A 1 40.99 8.82 95.33
C MET A 1 39.65 8.72 94.66
N HIS A 2 39.43 9.46 93.61
CA HIS A 2 38.12 9.84 93.06
C HIS A 2 37.52 8.71 92.25
N SER A 3 36.28 8.31 92.53
CA SER A 3 35.43 7.49 91.71
C SER A 3 34.43 8.41 91.03
N ARG A 4 34.40 8.44 89.70
CA ARG A 4 33.41 9.19 88.89
C ARG A 4 32.33 8.23 88.42
N GLY A 5 31.07 8.52 88.83
CA GLY A 5 29.89 7.80 88.40
C GLY A 5 29.53 8.13 86.94
N VAL A 6 29.06 7.13 86.22
CA VAL A 6 28.57 7.22 84.87
C VAL A 6 27.05 7.14 84.89
N HIS A 7 26.40 8.25 84.53
CA HIS A 7 24.93 8.28 84.33
C HIS A 7 24.55 7.72 82.92
N ARG A 8 23.72 6.70 82.89
CA ARG A 8 23.11 6.16 81.69
C ARG A 8 21.77 6.87 81.48
N TYR A 9 21.66 7.55 80.40
CA TYR A 9 20.37 8.04 79.83
C TYR A 9 19.76 6.96 78.96
N ALA A 10 18.54 6.50 79.30
CA ALA A 10 17.73 5.67 78.47
C ALA A 10 16.91 6.56 77.50
N GLY A 11 17.28 6.56 76.29
CA GLY A 11 16.52 7.24 75.23
C GLY A 11 15.50 6.29 74.63
N SER A 12 14.21 6.60 74.79
CA SER A 12 13.12 5.89 74.09
C SER A 12 13.06 6.30 72.64
N ILE A 13 13.30 5.36 71.73
CA ILE A 13 13.13 5.55 70.30
C ILE A 13 11.65 5.25 69.96
N VAL A 14 10.91 6.29 69.59
CA VAL A 14 9.56 6.15 69.01
C VAL A 14 9.76 5.85 67.52
N VAL A 15 9.48 4.64 67.12
CA VAL A 15 9.43 4.25 65.71
C VAL A 15 8.07 4.65 65.13
N ALA A 16 8.02 5.72 64.37
CA ALA A 16 6.84 6.09 63.59
C ALA A 16 6.78 5.20 62.34
N CYS A 17 5.85 4.23 62.29
CA CYS A 17 5.52 3.49 61.08
C CYS A 17 4.74 4.40 60.12
N ILE A 18 5.43 4.89 59.09
CA ILE A 18 4.78 5.55 57.95
C ILE A 18 4.28 4.45 57.00
N THR A 19 2.99 4.17 57.05
CA THR A 19 2.31 3.33 56.04
C THR A 19 2.18 4.11 54.73
N LEU A 20 3.05 3.80 53.78
CA LEU A 20 2.97 4.29 52.39
C LEU A 20 1.84 3.51 51.71
N ALA A 21 0.67 4.12 51.57
CA ALA A 21 -0.41 3.60 50.74
C ALA A 21 -0.02 3.78 49.25
N PHE A 22 0.39 2.70 48.62
CA PHE A 22 0.50 2.65 47.16
C PHE A 22 -0.92 2.68 46.58
N LEU A 23 -1.32 3.82 46.06
CA LEU A 23 -2.44 3.93 45.14
C LEU A 23 -2.02 3.25 43.85
N VAL A 24 -2.37 1.98 43.67
CA VAL A 24 -2.35 1.30 42.37
C VAL A 24 -3.46 1.93 41.58
N GLY A 25 -3.11 2.96 40.80
CA GLY A 25 -3.97 3.47 39.75
C GLY A 25 -4.11 2.39 38.70
N CYS A 26 -5.28 1.73 38.61
CA CYS A 26 -5.67 0.97 37.43
C CYS A 26 -5.87 1.97 36.28
N GLY A 27 -4.79 2.42 35.67
CA GLY A 27 -4.84 2.98 34.34
C GLY A 27 -5.21 1.84 33.40
N ASN A 28 -6.36 1.92 32.73
CA ASN A 28 -6.63 1.16 31.52
C ASN A 28 -5.60 1.60 30.47
N GLY A 29 -4.42 1.04 30.53
CA GLY A 29 -3.38 1.22 29.55
C GLY A 29 -3.77 0.46 28.29
N GLN A 30 -4.56 1.09 27.44
CA GLN A 30 -4.65 0.66 26.05
C GLN A 30 -3.23 0.87 25.49
N SER A 31 -2.53 -0.24 25.20
CA SER A 31 -1.21 -0.16 24.60
C SER A 31 -1.34 0.61 23.27
N ASP A 32 -0.55 1.66 23.13
CA ASP A 32 -0.43 2.38 21.87
C ASP A 32 0.01 1.39 20.78
N LYS A 33 -0.83 1.26 19.74
CA LYS A 33 -0.62 0.36 18.59
C LYS A 33 -0.15 1.12 17.37
N SER A 34 0.03 2.44 17.47
CA SER A 34 0.44 3.27 16.35
C SER A 34 1.85 2.93 15.88
N GLY A 35 2.13 3.26 14.64
CA GLY A 35 3.43 3.13 14.03
C GLY A 35 3.37 2.71 12.58
N THR A 36 4.54 2.73 11.94
CA THR A 36 4.73 2.22 10.58
C THR A 36 5.46 0.89 10.65
N PHE A 37 4.86 -0.13 10.07
CA PHE A 37 5.36 -1.51 10.01
C PHE A 37 5.71 -1.85 8.57
N PHE A 38 6.74 -2.65 8.37
CA PHE A 38 7.27 -2.94 7.04
C PHE A 38 7.18 -4.43 6.71
N GLY A 39 6.84 -4.72 5.46
CA GLY A 39 7.00 -6.04 4.86
C GLY A 39 8.47 -6.36 4.51
N PRO A 40 8.71 -7.55 3.99
CA PRO A 40 10.04 -7.96 3.55
C PRO A 40 10.59 -7.03 2.46
N SER A 41 11.88 -6.70 2.56
CA SER A 41 12.56 -5.87 1.54
C SER A 41 13.08 -6.74 0.41
N GLN A 42 12.93 -6.28 -0.85
CA GLN A 42 13.47 -6.90 -2.04
C GLN A 42 14.34 -5.92 -2.82
N SER A 43 15.31 -6.44 -3.58
CA SER A 43 16.22 -5.61 -4.39
C SER A 43 15.61 -5.24 -5.73
N ILE A 44 15.73 -3.97 -6.11
CA ILE A 44 15.36 -3.41 -7.41
C ILE A 44 16.36 -2.33 -7.83
N GLY A 45 16.87 -2.41 -9.06
CA GLY A 45 17.95 -1.53 -9.49
C GLY A 45 19.15 -1.62 -8.52
N ASN A 46 19.69 -0.47 -8.14
CA ASN A 46 20.77 -0.36 -7.15
C ASN A 46 20.23 -0.19 -5.70
N GLY A 47 18.94 -0.37 -5.49
CA GLY A 47 18.28 -0.13 -4.23
C GLY A 47 17.30 -1.22 -3.81
N THR A 48 16.29 -0.82 -3.03
CA THR A 48 15.32 -1.75 -2.45
C THR A 48 13.90 -1.20 -2.52
N ALA A 49 12.94 -2.16 -2.52
CA ALA A 49 11.51 -1.94 -2.37
C ALA A 49 10.98 -2.74 -1.18
N LYS A 50 10.05 -2.20 -0.43
CA LYS A 50 9.32 -2.89 0.65
C LYS A 50 7.93 -2.29 0.81
N THR A 51 6.95 -3.08 1.15
CA THR A 51 5.62 -2.59 1.53
C THR A 51 5.65 -2.01 2.95
N TYR A 52 4.61 -1.26 3.30
CA TYR A 52 4.39 -0.82 4.67
C TYR A 52 2.90 -0.65 4.98
N ALA A 53 2.58 -0.65 6.28
CA ALA A 53 1.30 -0.24 6.83
C ALA A 53 1.53 0.70 8.00
N THR A 54 0.79 1.81 8.05
CA THR A 54 0.79 2.76 9.17
C THR A 54 -0.54 2.65 9.90
N LEU A 55 -0.47 2.50 11.22
CA LEU A 55 -1.63 2.38 12.10
C LEU A 55 -1.76 3.60 13.02
N ASP A 56 -3.00 3.91 13.40
CA ASP A 56 -3.32 4.86 14.47
C ASP A 56 -3.15 4.24 15.88
N ASN A 57 -3.37 5.04 16.92
CA ASN A 57 -3.22 4.61 18.33
C ASN A 57 -4.19 3.48 18.73
N ALA A 58 -5.29 3.31 18.01
CA ALA A 58 -6.25 2.22 18.23
C ALA A 58 -5.86 0.95 17.46
N GLY A 59 -4.89 1.04 16.55
CA GLY A 59 -4.45 -0.04 15.68
C GLY A 59 -5.25 -0.13 14.38
N ASN A 60 -5.98 0.92 14.00
CA ASN A 60 -6.63 0.96 12.70
C ASN A 60 -5.64 1.41 11.62
N PRO A 61 -5.66 0.81 10.42
CA PRO A 61 -4.83 1.27 9.32
C PRO A 61 -5.26 2.67 8.86
N ILE A 62 -4.29 3.55 8.67
CA ILE A 62 -4.47 4.90 8.12
C ILE A 62 -3.84 5.05 6.74
N GLU A 63 -2.82 4.24 6.45
CA GLU A 63 -2.11 4.25 5.17
C GLU A 63 -1.43 2.90 4.94
N VAL A 64 -1.42 2.41 3.70
CA VAL A 64 -0.53 1.36 3.21
C VAL A 64 0.23 1.85 1.99
N GLY A 65 1.36 1.23 1.68
CA GLY A 65 2.12 1.65 0.50
C GLY A 65 3.39 0.88 0.29
N ILE A 66 4.23 1.45 -0.58
CA ILE A 66 5.57 0.97 -0.88
C ILE A 66 6.58 2.06 -0.52
N ARG A 67 7.69 1.66 0.08
CA ARG A 67 8.92 2.46 0.20
C ARG A 67 9.91 1.98 -0.83
N LEU A 68 10.43 2.94 -1.62
CA LEU A 68 11.51 2.73 -2.56
C LEU A 68 12.71 3.57 -2.12
N SER A 69 13.88 2.96 -1.93
CA SER A 69 15.09 3.77 -1.77
C SER A 69 15.37 4.58 -3.05
N ALA A 70 15.94 5.78 -2.95
CA ALA A 70 16.24 6.60 -4.13
C ALA A 70 17.13 5.85 -5.15
N ALA A 71 18.06 5.03 -4.65
CA ALA A 71 18.92 4.20 -5.50
C ALA A 71 18.18 3.15 -6.33
N SER A 72 16.94 2.79 -5.96
CA SER A 72 16.13 1.84 -6.73
C SER A 72 15.75 2.33 -8.13
N LEU A 73 15.82 3.64 -8.35
CA LEU A 73 15.56 4.24 -9.66
C LEU A 73 16.77 4.18 -10.60
N ASP A 74 17.94 3.74 -10.11
CA ASP A 74 19.17 3.58 -10.88
C ASP A 74 19.55 2.10 -11.03
N GLY A 75 20.29 1.76 -12.09
CA GLY A 75 20.68 0.38 -12.36
C GLY A 75 19.52 -0.56 -12.67
N LEU A 76 18.41 0.00 -13.12
CA LEU A 76 17.24 -0.76 -13.58
C LEU A 76 17.59 -1.48 -14.88
N PRO A 77 17.13 -2.72 -15.08
CA PRO A 77 17.40 -3.45 -16.31
C PRO A 77 16.73 -2.78 -17.52
N GLU A 78 17.46 -2.73 -18.63
CA GLU A 78 16.94 -2.32 -19.95
C GLU A 78 16.57 -3.59 -20.73
N GLU A 79 15.69 -4.40 -20.19
CA GLU A 79 15.30 -5.65 -20.85
C GLU A 79 13.93 -5.46 -21.50
N ASP A 80 13.84 -5.93 -22.76
CA ASP A 80 12.56 -6.25 -23.41
C ASP A 80 12.02 -7.58 -22.83
N ALA A 81 12.24 -7.83 -21.55
CA ALA A 81 11.80 -9.04 -20.91
C ALA A 81 10.27 -9.07 -20.87
N VAL A 82 9.70 -10.09 -21.49
CA VAL A 82 8.28 -10.41 -21.34
C VAL A 82 8.19 -11.70 -20.53
N PRO A 83 7.66 -11.65 -19.31
CA PRO A 83 7.07 -10.48 -18.60
C PRO A 83 8.13 -9.45 -18.13
N PRO A 84 7.76 -8.19 -17.94
CA PRO A 84 8.63 -7.18 -17.35
C PRO A 84 9.15 -7.62 -15.98
N ARG A 85 10.26 -7.02 -15.50
CA ARG A 85 10.77 -7.36 -14.16
C ARG A 85 9.70 -7.09 -13.12
N MET A 86 9.30 -8.14 -12.44
CA MET A 86 8.18 -8.18 -11.51
C MET A 86 8.69 -8.60 -10.12
N LEU A 87 8.28 -7.85 -9.10
CA LEU A 87 8.47 -8.21 -7.70
C LEU A 87 7.11 -8.42 -7.06
N MET A 88 6.96 -9.50 -6.31
CA MET A 88 5.80 -9.74 -5.45
C MET A 88 6.20 -9.34 -4.03
N LEU A 89 5.53 -8.35 -3.47
CA LEU A 89 5.84 -7.75 -2.17
C LEU A 89 4.70 -8.04 -1.19
N ASP A 90 4.98 -8.82 -0.17
CA ASP A 90 4.03 -9.11 0.90
C ASP A 90 3.88 -7.89 1.84
N PHE A 91 2.68 -7.66 2.34
CA PHE A 91 2.44 -6.69 3.39
C PHE A 91 2.86 -7.22 4.77
N PRO A 92 3.16 -6.33 5.75
CA PRO A 92 3.29 -6.74 7.14
C PRO A 92 1.93 -7.18 7.70
N ASP A 93 1.92 -8.04 8.73
CA ASP A 93 0.70 -8.55 9.39
C ASP A 93 -0.26 -7.43 9.81
N GLN A 94 0.27 -6.25 10.11
CA GLN A 94 -0.49 -5.07 10.51
C GLN A 94 -1.40 -4.52 9.41
N ALA A 95 -1.19 -4.91 8.15
CA ALA A 95 -2.09 -4.56 7.05
C ALA A 95 -3.34 -5.45 6.97
N SER A 96 -3.45 -6.51 7.78
CA SER A 96 -4.51 -7.54 7.66
C SER A 96 -5.95 -7.03 7.80
N ALA A 97 -6.16 -5.86 8.41
CA ALA A 97 -7.47 -5.21 8.47
C ALA A 97 -7.84 -4.47 7.17
N THR A 98 -6.87 -4.25 6.27
CA THR A 98 -7.12 -3.66 4.95
C THR A 98 -7.67 -4.71 3.98
N VAL A 99 -8.08 -4.26 2.82
CA VAL A 99 -8.55 -5.18 1.76
C VAL A 99 -7.41 -5.74 0.92
N PHE A 100 -6.20 -5.26 1.11
CA PHE A 100 -5.04 -5.62 0.30
C PHE A 100 -4.34 -6.87 0.82
N ASP A 101 -3.93 -7.72 -0.13
CA ASP A 101 -3.20 -8.96 0.10
C ASP A 101 -1.70 -8.78 -0.13
N HIS A 102 -1.32 -8.30 -1.32
CA HIS A 102 0.06 -8.09 -1.72
C HIS A 102 0.17 -6.95 -2.73
N VAL A 103 1.41 -6.58 -3.08
CA VAL A 103 1.67 -5.67 -4.20
C VAL A 103 2.52 -6.38 -5.25
N MET A 104 2.04 -6.36 -6.50
CA MET A 104 2.86 -6.66 -7.66
C MET A 104 3.48 -5.34 -8.14
N PHE A 105 4.79 -5.29 -8.18
CA PHE A 105 5.56 -4.14 -8.61
C PHE A 105 6.30 -4.46 -9.91
N ASN A 106 6.04 -3.71 -10.98
CA ASN A 106 6.63 -3.89 -12.29
C ASN A 106 7.53 -2.69 -12.66
N TRP A 107 8.63 -2.98 -13.35
CA TRP A 107 9.43 -2.02 -14.07
C TRP A 107 9.32 -2.27 -15.56
N ASN A 108 8.84 -1.28 -16.31
CA ASN A 108 8.66 -1.30 -17.76
C ASN A 108 9.69 -0.34 -18.40
N SER A 109 10.83 -0.88 -18.83
CA SER A 109 11.96 -0.08 -19.35
C SER A 109 11.64 0.70 -20.63
N HIS A 110 10.70 0.23 -21.43
CA HIS A 110 10.23 0.87 -22.66
C HIS A 110 8.74 1.23 -22.64
N GLY A 111 8.11 1.11 -21.45
CA GLY A 111 6.67 1.21 -21.32
C GLY A 111 5.95 -0.02 -21.85
N HIS A 112 4.63 0.10 -22.02
CA HIS A 112 3.78 -0.95 -22.58
C HIS A 112 2.61 -0.39 -23.37
N GLU A 113 1.83 -1.28 -23.99
CA GLU A 113 0.62 -0.90 -24.75
C GLU A 113 -0.50 -0.35 -23.84
N PRO A 114 -1.27 0.60 -24.37
CA PRO A 114 -1.07 1.26 -25.67
C PRO A 114 0.10 2.26 -25.62
N ALA A 115 1.14 2.00 -26.39
CA ALA A 115 2.40 2.76 -26.38
C ALA A 115 2.22 4.27 -26.62
N VAL A 116 1.15 4.66 -27.33
CA VAL A 116 0.80 6.08 -27.55
C VAL A 116 0.41 6.80 -26.24
N LEU A 117 0.04 6.06 -25.19
CA LEU A 117 -0.29 6.57 -23.86
C LEU A 117 0.80 6.23 -22.84
N PHE A 118 1.27 4.98 -22.80
CA PHE A 118 2.13 4.44 -21.75
C PHE A 118 3.51 3.96 -22.23
N GLY A 119 3.97 4.41 -23.41
CA GLY A 119 5.25 4.03 -24.01
C GLY A 119 6.49 4.71 -23.40
N LYS A 120 6.41 5.27 -22.20
CA LYS A 120 7.56 5.82 -21.45
C LYS A 120 8.04 4.83 -20.38
N PRO A 121 9.33 4.83 -20.03
CA PRO A 121 9.84 4.06 -18.89
C PRO A 121 9.09 4.40 -17.60
N HIS A 122 8.42 3.42 -16.99
CA HIS A 122 7.57 3.63 -15.82
C HIS A 122 7.49 2.43 -14.89
N PHE A 123 6.96 2.68 -13.72
CA PHE A 123 6.65 1.69 -12.70
C PHE A 123 5.14 1.52 -12.56
N ASP A 124 4.70 0.28 -12.37
CA ASP A 124 3.33 -0.10 -12.03
C ASP A 124 3.30 -0.71 -10.65
N PHE A 125 2.37 -0.28 -9.81
CA PHE A 125 2.21 -0.75 -8.44
C PHE A 125 0.80 -1.29 -8.24
N HIS A 126 0.59 -2.57 -8.55
CA HIS A 126 -0.72 -3.21 -8.39
C HIS A 126 -0.93 -3.60 -6.93
N PHE A 127 -1.76 -2.88 -6.21
CA PHE A 127 -2.21 -3.22 -4.86
C PHE A 127 -3.38 -4.19 -4.96
N TYR A 128 -3.11 -5.49 -4.87
CA TYR A 128 -4.11 -6.54 -5.05
C TYR A 128 -4.98 -6.75 -3.81
N MET A 129 -6.29 -6.95 -4.05
CA MET A 129 -7.30 -7.32 -3.04
C MET A 129 -7.63 -8.81 -3.06
N VAL A 130 -7.05 -9.56 -3.97
CA VAL A 130 -7.12 -11.02 -4.12
C VAL A 130 -5.74 -11.61 -3.90
N ASP A 131 -5.67 -12.90 -3.57
CA ASP A 131 -4.40 -13.57 -3.33
C ASP A 131 -3.63 -13.86 -4.64
N MET A 132 -2.34 -14.14 -4.51
CA MET A 132 -1.45 -14.45 -5.65
C MET A 132 -1.92 -15.67 -6.46
N ALA A 133 -2.60 -16.64 -5.82
CA ALA A 133 -3.10 -17.82 -6.51
C ALA A 133 -4.25 -17.45 -7.46
N ALA A 134 -5.16 -16.56 -7.02
CA ALA A 134 -6.22 -16.04 -7.86
C ALA A 134 -5.69 -15.23 -9.06
N VAL A 135 -4.63 -14.45 -8.84
CA VAL A 135 -3.95 -13.70 -9.93
C VAL A 135 -3.29 -14.67 -10.93
N ALA A 136 -2.63 -15.73 -10.47
CA ALA A 136 -2.00 -16.74 -11.32
C ALA A 136 -3.00 -17.53 -12.18
N GLU A 137 -4.28 -17.59 -11.79
CA GLU A 137 -5.35 -18.19 -12.58
C GLU A 137 -5.74 -17.40 -13.85
N ILE A 138 -5.25 -16.16 -14.01
CA ILE A 138 -5.50 -15.31 -15.18
C ILE A 138 -4.57 -15.72 -16.33
N ASP A 139 -4.91 -16.85 -16.95
CA ASP A 139 -4.10 -17.50 -17.96
C ASP A 139 -4.87 -17.65 -19.28
N PRO A 140 -4.42 -16.97 -20.38
CA PRO A 140 -5.04 -17.06 -21.70
C PRO A 140 -5.09 -18.46 -22.31
N SER A 141 -4.26 -19.39 -21.83
CA SER A 141 -4.29 -20.78 -22.31
C SER A 141 -5.50 -21.58 -21.81
N ARG A 142 -6.20 -21.07 -20.80
CA ARG A 142 -7.41 -21.73 -20.25
C ARG A 142 -8.60 -21.59 -21.19
N PRO A 143 -9.39 -22.64 -21.39
CA PRO A 143 -10.53 -22.62 -22.31
C PRO A 143 -11.65 -21.68 -21.86
N ASP A 144 -11.72 -21.34 -20.57
CA ASP A 144 -12.73 -20.45 -19.98
C ASP A 144 -12.26 -18.99 -19.86
N PHE A 145 -11.03 -18.66 -20.29
CA PHE A 145 -10.43 -17.34 -20.14
C PHE A 145 -11.31 -16.20 -20.70
N ALA A 146 -11.77 -16.33 -21.95
CA ALA A 146 -12.58 -15.28 -22.58
C ALA A 146 -13.94 -15.09 -21.86
N THR A 147 -14.53 -16.16 -21.35
CA THR A 147 -15.78 -16.11 -20.58
C THR A 147 -15.56 -15.40 -19.24
N ARG A 148 -14.49 -15.74 -18.54
CA ARG A 148 -14.13 -15.11 -17.26
C ARG A 148 -13.76 -13.65 -17.44
N ALA A 149 -12.98 -13.30 -18.48
CA ALA A 149 -12.65 -11.92 -18.81
C ALA A 149 -13.89 -11.07 -19.11
N ALA A 150 -14.90 -11.65 -19.77
CA ALA A 150 -16.17 -10.98 -20.09
C ALA A 150 -17.12 -10.86 -18.89
N ASN A 151 -16.88 -11.59 -17.80
CA ASN A 151 -17.64 -11.48 -16.57
C ASN A 151 -17.15 -10.23 -15.79
N LEU A 152 -17.75 -9.08 -16.11
CA LEU A 152 -17.38 -7.80 -15.48
C LEU A 152 -18.01 -7.67 -14.09
N PRO A 153 -17.39 -6.92 -13.15
CA PRO A 153 -18.01 -6.56 -11.89
C PRO A 153 -19.33 -5.80 -12.11
N ASP A 154 -20.29 -5.97 -11.19
CA ASP A 154 -21.48 -5.12 -11.17
C ASP A 154 -21.04 -3.65 -11.15
N PRO A 155 -21.63 -2.76 -11.97
CA PRO A 155 -21.25 -1.34 -12.03
C PRO A 155 -21.26 -0.60 -10.69
N LYS A 156 -21.99 -1.10 -9.68
CA LYS A 156 -21.97 -0.52 -8.34
C LYS A 156 -20.60 -0.67 -7.63
N TYR A 157 -19.77 -1.64 -8.04
CA TYR A 157 -18.45 -1.91 -7.48
C TYR A 157 -17.30 -1.22 -8.23
N VAL A 158 -17.59 -0.62 -9.38
CA VAL A 158 -16.61 0.13 -10.18
C VAL A 158 -16.78 1.62 -9.87
N PRO A 159 -15.69 2.37 -9.59
CA PRO A 159 -15.77 3.80 -9.41
C PRO A 159 -16.35 4.52 -10.64
N LEU A 160 -17.04 5.64 -10.41
CA LEU A 160 -17.60 6.44 -11.48
C LEU A 160 -16.50 6.89 -12.47
N ASP A 161 -16.85 6.95 -13.74
CA ASP A 161 -15.98 7.35 -14.87
C ASP A 161 -14.91 6.33 -15.27
N TYR A 162 -14.74 5.22 -14.54
CA TYR A 162 -13.85 4.15 -14.97
C TYR A 162 -14.49 3.27 -16.04
N VAL A 163 -13.76 3.04 -17.12
CA VAL A 163 -14.18 2.20 -18.25
C VAL A 163 -13.05 1.26 -18.66
N THR A 164 -13.40 0.15 -19.31
CA THR A 164 -12.42 -0.71 -19.97
C THR A 164 -11.96 -0.09 -21.29
N PRO A 165 -10.71 -0.32 -21.73
CA PRO A 165 -10.26 0.11 -23.04
C PRO A 165 -11.15 -0.45 -24.17
N PRO A 166 -11.16 0.18 -25.37
CA PRO A 166 -11.84 -0.35 -26.54
C PRO A 166 -11.37 -1.76 -26.92
N GLY A 167 -12.29 -2.60 -27.41
CA GLY A 167 -12.05 -4.00 -27.76
C GLY A 167 -12.80 -4.95 -26.84
N THR A 168 -12.52 -6.24 -26.95
CA THR A 168 -13.13 -7.24 -26.07
C THR A 168 -12.42 -7.27 -24.71
N PRO A 169 -13.11 -7.63 -23.61
CA PRO A 169 -12.45 -7.80 -22.32
C PRO A 169 -11.27 -8.79 -22.36
N ALA A 170 -11.39 -9.87 -23.15
CA ALA A 170 -10.33 -10.85 -23.30
C ALA A 170 -9.04 -10.27 -23.93
N GLU A 171 -9.18 -9.40 -24.95
CA GLU A 171 -8.06 -8.72 -25.59
C GLU A 171 -7.39 -7.69 -24.66
N ASN A 172 -8.15 -7.11 -23.75
CA ASN A 172 -7.68 -6.09 -22.80
C ASN A 172 -7.25 -6.67 -21.43
N THR A 173 -7.40 -7.99 -21.25
CA THR A 173 -6.96 -8.66 -20.01
C THR A 173 -5.49 -9.04 -20.11
N VAL A 174 -4.67 -8.48 -19.23
CA VAL A 174 -3.24 -8.80 -19.14
C VAL A 174 -3.07 -10.11 -18.36
N PRO A 175 -2.35 -11.11 -18.92
CA PRO A 175 -2.08 -12.37 -18.23
C PRO A 175 -1.44 -12.15 -16.87
N ALA A 176 -1.87 -12.91 -15.86
CA ALA A 176 -1.42 -12.81 -14.47
C ALA A 176 -1.54 -11.38 -13.88
N MET A 177 -2.46 -10.54 -14.40
CA MET A 177 -2.75 -9.21 -13.86
C MET A 177 -4.26 -8.97 -13.78
N GLY A 178 -4.98 -9.02 -14.91
CA GLY A 178 -6.41 -8.76 -14.97
C GLY A 178 -6.80 -7.78 -16.07
N LEU A 179 -8.06 -7.43 -16.11
CA LEU A 179 -8.63 -6.43 -17.01
C LEU A 179 -8.47 -5.04 -16.40
N HIS A 180 -7.76 -4.15 -17.10
CA HIS A 180 -7.49 -2.79 -16.62
C HIS A 180 -8.64 -1.83 -16.96
N TRP A 181 -8.91 -0.90 -16.05
CA TRP A 181 -9.94 0.14 -16.16
C TRP A 181 -9.28 1.50 -16.01
N VAL A 182 -9.58 2.40 -16.93
CA VAL A 182 -9.03 3.77 -16.97
C VAL A 182 -10.11 4.79 -16.68
N ASP A 183 -9.73 5.88 -16.01
CA ASP A 183 -10.63 7.02 -15.77
C ASP A 183 -10.75 7.88 -17.04
N THR A 184 -11.96 8.06 -17.53
CA THR A 184 -12.24 8.88 -18.72
C THR A 184 -11.96 10.37 -18.51
N THR A 185 -11.82 10.80 -17.26
CA THR A 185 -11.53 12.21 -16.93
C THR A 185 -10.04 12.54 -16.90
N ASP A 186 -9.16 11.54 -17.02
CA ASP A 186 -7.70 11.72 -17.04
C ASP A 186 -7.16 12.29 -18.37
N GLY A 187 -8.04 12.54 -19.33
CA GLY A 187 -7.65 13.15 -20.62
C GLY A 187 -6.77 12.27 -21.48
N LEU A 188 -7.00 10.96 -21.49
CA LEU A 188 -6.24 9.93 -22.21
C LEU A 188 -6.43 10.03 -23.75
N GLU A 189 -6.13 11.20 -24.32
CA GLU A 189 -6.21 11.41 -25.76
C GLU A 189 -4.88 11.03 -26.42
N PRO A 190 -4.85 10.05 -27.36
CA PRO A 190 -3.66 9.70 -28.11
C PRO A 190 -2.97 10.89 -28.75
N GLY A 191 -1.67 11.06 -28.49
CA GLY A 191 -0.86 12.17 -29.02
C GLY A 191 -1.01 13.52 -28.30
N LYS A 192 -1.89 13.63 -27.30
CA LYS A 192 -2.03 14.80 -26.43
C LYS A 192 -1.73 14.48 -24.96
N TYR A 193 -2.04 13.27 -24.52
CA TYR A 193 -1.76 12.84 -23.15
C TYR A 193 -0.26 12.81 -22.88
N ASN A 194 0.15 13.47 -21.81
CA ASN A 194 1.54 13.44 -21.34
C ASN A 194 1.61 12.60 -20.07
N PHE A 195 1.93 11.32 -20.22
CA PHE A 195 2.05 10.39 -19.11
C PHE A 195 3.13 10.84 -18.13
N THR A 196 2.74 11.09 -16.91
CA THR A 196 3.60 11.35 -15.74
C THR A 196 3.25 10.39 -14.61
N GLN A 197 2.00 10.40 -14.17
CA GLN A 197 1.43 9.48 -13.20
C GLN A 197 -0.08 9.31 -13.48
N ILE A 198 -0.66 8.21 -13.05
CA ILE A 198 -2.09 7.88 -13.18
C ILE A 198 -2.45 6.80 -12.16
N VAL A 199 -3.73 6.71 -11.80
CA VAL A 199 -4.27 5.58 -11.02
C VAL A 199 -5.24 4.79 -11.90
N ILE A 200 -4.91 3.53 -12.13
CA ILE A 200 -5.71 2.56 -12.87
C ILE A 200 -6.35 1.59 -11.88
N ASN A 201 -7.43 0.95 -12.28
CA ASN A 201 -8.08 -0.09 -11.49
C ASN A 201 -8.12 -1.40 -12.27
N GLY A 202 -8.34 -2.51 -11.57
CA GLY A 202 -8.42 -3.80 -12.22
C GLY A 202 -9.55 -4.69 -11.77
N SER A 203 -9.91 -5.63 -12.64
CA SER A 203 -10.92 -6.64 -12.34
C SER A 203 -10.60 -7.98 -13.00
N TRP A 204 -11.15 -9.04 -12.45
CA TRP A 204 -11.16 -10.37 -13.04
C TRP A 204 -12.37 -11.18 -12.59
N ASP A 205 -13.03 -11.83 -13.52
CA ASP A 205 -14.13 -12.77 -13.27
C ASP A 205 -15.19 -12.25 -12.27
N GLY A 206 -15.73 -11.06 -12.56
CA GLY A 206 -16.75 -10.40 -11.75
C GLY A 206 -16.24 -9.73 -10.47
N THR A 207 -14.94 -9.81 -10.19
CA THR A 207 -14.32 -9.26 -8.98
C THR A 207 -13.45 -8.05 -9.32
N TYR A 208 -13.59 -6.97 -8.55
CA TYR A 208 -12.68 -5.83 -8.54
C TYR A 208 -11.41 -6.23 -7.78
N THR A 209 -10.25 -6.23 -8.43
CA THR A 209 -9.06 -6.96 -7.96
C THR A 209 -7.90 -6.11 -7.49
N PHE A 210 -7.68 -4.92 -8.05
CA PHE A 210 -6.56 -4.06 -7.66
C PHE A 210 -6.82 -2.57 -7.90
N ILE A 211 -6.02 -1.77 -7.22
CA ILE A 211 -5.77 -0.34 -7.48
C ILE A 211 -4.30 -0.23 -7.87
N GLU A 212 -4.03 0.48 -8.97
CA GLU A 212 -2.72 0.54 -9.58
C GLU A 212 -2.28 1.98 -9.83
N PRO A 213 -1.53 2.60 -8.92
CA PRO A 213 -0.72 3.75 -9.26
C PRO A 213 0.37 3.37 -10.27
N MET A 214 0.43 4.11 -11.39
CA MET A 214 1.51 4.03 -12.37
C MET A 214 2.23 5.37 -12.44
N MET A 215 3.56 5.38 -12.60
CA MET A 215 4.31 6.61 -12.72
C MET A 215 5.62 6.46 -13.47
N THR A 216 5.92 7.46 -14.31
CA THR A 216 7.16 7.44 -15.08
C THR A 216 8.37 7.66 -14.17
N ARG A 217 9.49 6.97 -14.48
CA ARG A 217 10.76 7.19 -13.79
C ARG A 217 11.20 8.67 -13.88
N GLU A 218 11.00 9.30 -15.05
CA GLU A 218 11.31 10.72 -15.26
C GLU A 218 10.57 11.61 -14.24
N TRP A 219 9.27 11.39 -14.06
CA TRP A 219 8.47 12.16 -13.12
C TRP A 219 8.90 11.89 -11.66
N MET A 220 9.18 10.65 -11.28
CA MET A 220 9.68 10.33 -9.93
C MET A 220 10.99 11.05 -9.62
N LEU A 221 11.91 11.16 -10.59
CA LEU A 221 13.18 11.88 -10.42
C LEU A 221 13.00 13.38 -10.15
N THR A 222 11.83 13.97 -10.44
CA THR A 222 11.51 15.36 -10.06
C THR A 222 11.20 15.52 -8.57
N LYS A 223 11.05 14.42 -7.82
CA LYS A 223 10.80 14.39 -6.37
C LYS A 223 9.56 15.17 -5.93
N GLN A 224 8.53 15.15 -6.76
CA GLN A 224 7.25 15.79 -6.43
C GLN A 224 6.59 15.12 -5.22
N THR A 225 5.84 15.92 -4.48
CA THR A 225 4.90 15.42 -3.46
C THR A 225 3.49 15.73 -3.93
N ILE A 226 2.69 14.70 -4.04
CA ILE A 226 1.27 14.80 -4.39
C ILE A 226 0.42 14.00 -3.42
N GLN A 227 -0.82 14.42 -3.26
CA GLN A 227 -1.90 13.63 -2.66
C GLN A 227 -3.18 13.98 -3.38
N GLU A 228 -3.87 12.97 -3.90
CA GLU A 228 -5.08 13.09 -4.70
C GLU A 228 -6.17 12.16 -4.16
N ASP A 229 -7.43 12.51 -4.38
CA ASP A 229 -8.55 11.66 -4.00
C ASP A 229 -8.71 10.51 -4.97
N ILE A 230 -9.02 9.31 -4.45
CA ILE A 230 -9.40 8.14 -5.24
C ILE A 230 -10.92 8.13 -5.39
N LYS A 231 -11.43 8.05 -6.61
CA LYS A 231 -12.87 7.87 -6.89
C LYS A 231 -13.38 6.60 -6.23
N GLN A 232 -14.50 6.70 -5.54
CA GLN A 232 -15.08 5.61 -4.75
C GLN A 232 -16.24 4.94 -5.50
N PRO A 233 -16.39 3.61 -5.44
CA PRO A 233 -17.57 2.92 -5.96
C PRO A 233 -18.78 3.18 -5.05
N LYS A 234 -19.98 2.84 -5.54
CA LYS A 234 -21.22 2.96 -4.76
C LYS A 234 -21.34 1.88 -3.67
N SER A 235 -20.71 0.73 -3.88
CA SER A 235 -20.76 -0.45 -3.00
C SER A 235 -19.43 -1.20 -3.07
N TYR A 236 -19.20 -2.08 -2.11
CA TYR A 236 -17.94 -2.83 -1.98
C TYR A 236 -18.23 -4.34 -1.94
N GLN A 237 -17.44 -5.12 -2.69
CA GLN A 237 -17.59 -6.58 -2.72
C GLN A 237 -17.03 -7.27 -1.46
N LYS A 238 -16.16 -6.57 -0.71
CA LYS A 238 -15.42 -7.11 0.45
C LYS A 238 -15.50 -6.09 1.59
N SER A 239 -15.60 -6.59 2.83
CA SER A 239 -15.46 -5.74 4.02
C SER A 239 -14.00 -5.55 4.38
N GLY A 240 -13.63 -4.34 4.85
CA GLY A 240 -12.28 -4.00 5.27
C GLY A 240 -11.99 -2.51 5.08
N TYR A 241 -10.76 -2.10 5.35
CA TYR A 241 -10.32 -0.73 5.14
C TYR A 241 -9.92 -0.50 3.68
N PHE A 242 -10.61 0.44 3.02
CA PHE A 242 -10.34 0.89 1.66
C PHE A 242 -9.71 2.27 1.66
N PRO A 243 -8.81 2.59 0.72
CA PRO A 243 -8.21 3.90 0.60
C PRO A 243 -9.17 4.92 0.00
N THR A 244 -9.05 6.17 0.40
CA THR A 244 -9.74 7.31 -0.22
C THR A 244 -8.79 8.28 -0.88
N THR A 245 -7.48 8.15 -0.63
CA THR A 245 -6.44 8.98 -1.24
C THR A 245 -5.30 8.14 -1.79
N TYR A 246 -4.65 8.66 -2.80
CA TYR A 246 -3.41 8.21 -3.36
C TYR A 246 -2.34 9.29 -3.16
N GLY A 247 -1.11 8.91 -2.86
CA GLY A 247 -0.04 9.88 -2.66
C GLY A 247 1.33 9.38 -3.09
N VAL A 248 2.17 10.31 -3.52
CA VAL A 248 3.59 10.09 -3.73
C VAL A 248 4.36 11.15 -2.94
N ARG A 249 5.38 10.75 -2.22
CA ARG A 249 6.22 11.64 -1.44
C ARG A 249 7.68 11.19 -1.54
N TYR A 250 8.59 12.14 -1.66
CA TYR A 250 10.02 11.91 -1.48
C TYR A 250 10.47 12.46 -0.13
N ASP A 251 11.15 11.63 0.63
CA ASP A 251 11.81 12.00 1.88
C ASP A 251 13.29 12.23 1.60
N ASP A 252 13.73 13.50 1.69
CA ASP A 252 15.11 13.88 1.36
C ASP A 252 16.10 13.48 2.46
N GLU A 253 15.65 13.27 3.69
CA GLU A 253 16.51 12.79 4.78
C GLU A 253 16.72 11.26 4.67
N ALA A 254 15.64 10.50 4.54
CA ALA A 254 15.69 9.04 4.38
C ALA A 254 16.17 8.60 3.01
N LYS A 255 16.15 9.50 1.99
CA LYS A 255 16.40 9.17 0.58
C LYS A 255 15.48 8.05 0.08
N GLU A 256 14.18 8.16 0.42
CA GLU A 256 13.14 7.19 0.06
C GLU A 256 11.95 7.87 -0.60
N TYR A 257 11.37 7.19 -1.58
CA TYR A 257 10.02 7.48 -2.09
C TYR A 257 8.99 6.67 -1.32
N SER A 258 7.82 7.26 -1.10
CA SER A 258 6.62 6.57 -0.65
C SER A 258 5.57 6.67 -1.73
N ILE A 259 5.06 5.55 -2.18
CA ILE A 259 3.85 5.45 -3.02
C ILE A 259 2.77 4.87 -2.10
N SER A 260 1.73 5.64 -1.83
CA SER A 260 0.77 5.33 -0.77
C SER A 260 -0.68 5.34 -1.21
N LEU A 261 -1.46 4.46 -0.58
CA LEU A 261 -2.90 4.48 -0.55
C LEU A 261 -3.31 4.82 0.90
N GLY A 262 -3.90 6.00 1.09
CA GLY A 262 -4.19 6.57 2.40
C GLY A 262 -5.66 6.90 2.62
N GLY A 263 -5.97 7.61 3.72
CA GLY A 263 -7.34 7.94 4.08
C GLY A 263 -8.19 6.69 4.32
N MET A 264 -7.57 5.65 4.89
CA MET A 264 -8.20 4.33 5.07
C MET A 264 -9.52 4.43 5.81
N THR A 265 -10.60 3.95 5.18
CA THR A 265 -11.96 3.99 5.73
C THR A 265 -12.56 2.60 5.72
N MET A 266 -13.13 2.18 6.88
CA MET A 266 -13.83 0.91 6.98
C MET A 266 -15.08 0.92 6.08
N ARG A 267 -15.18 -0.10 5.23
CA ARG A 267 -16.33 -0.36 4.36
C ARG A 267 -16.89 -1.75 4.63
N HIS A 268 -18.16 -1.92 4.36
CA HIS A 268 -18.84 -3.21 4.48
C HIS A 268 -19.29 -3.68 3.10
N ALA A 269 -19.16 -4.97 2.86
CA ALA A 269 -19.68 -5.59 1.64
C ALA A 269 -21.21 -5.35 1.51
N SER A 270 -21.69 -4.96 0.31
CA SER A 270 -23.10 -4.58 0.10
C SER A 270 -23.57 -4.78 -1.35
#